data_49240184adc91d30fd1dfda6bf09b929
#
_entry.id   49240184adc91d30fd1dfda6bf09b929
#
_cell.length_a   1.000
_cell.length_b   1.000
_cell.length_c   1.000
_cell.angle_alpha   90.00
_cell.angle_beta   90.00
_cell.angle_gamma   90.00
#
_symmetry.space_group_name_H-M   'P 1'
#
loop_
_entity.id
_entity.type
_entity.pdbx_description
1 polymer ?
#
loop_
_entity_poly.entity_id
_entity_poly.type
_entity_poly.pdbx_seq_one_letter_code
_entity_poly.pdbx_strand_id
1 'polypeptide(L)'
;KSEIVYGVSKELNAKLFEIRANLFDPVDVRGGLKVVEQEDGTYRTKYGVPEDYPDTNYQGTVIIFIDELSTAPKATQNSLLQLLTTGKIGTYQVPKDTIFIAAGNRAIDRAAVHEMPTPVKNRFSHFTLEANIDDWVAWAVNADIDPSIVSFLRYRPQLLSDADATQNAFPTPRAWDYVSRKLPFMADEFYGVSSLVGDGAAGEYIAFKQIYTEVPDIDDILAKPTTTKVPTGTSVLYAVCGALTARVDQNNFEAVMKYTKRMPPEYQVIVLRDALAKDRTLMQSEHFTKWTQENADVLL
;
A
#
# COMPACT_ATOMS: atom_id res chain seq x y z
N LYS A 1 -0.34 -4.67 3.15
CA LYS A 1 0.61 -5.80 3.20
C LYS A 1 0.47 -6.66 1.94
N SER A 2 -0.72 -7.20 1.67
CA SER A 2 -0.97 -8.08 0.51
C SER A 2 -0.69 -7.37 -0.82
N GLU A 3 -1.10 -6.10 -0.97
CA GLU A 3 -0.82 -5.29 -2.17
C GLU A 3 0.67 -5.16 -2.49
N ILE A 4 1.53 -5.08 -1.47
CA ILE A 4 2.99 -5.05 -1.66
C ILE A 4 3.47 -6.36 -2.28
N VAL A 5 2.97 -7.50 -1.78
CA VAL A 5 3.34 -8.82 -2.31
C VAL A 5 2.86 -8.98 -3.75
N TYR A 6 1.65 -8.50 -4.07
CA TYR A 6 1.12 -8.49 -5.44
C TYR A 6 1.98 -7.61 -6.38
N GLY A 7 2.43 -6.44 -5.91
CA GLY A 7 3.36 -5.59 -6.64
C GLY A 7 4.68 -6.30 -6.94
N VAL A 8 5.32 -6.84 -5.90
CA VAL A 8 6.59 -7.59 -6.02
C VAL A 8 6.46 -8.80 -6.95
N SER A 9 5.34 -9.53 -6.89
CA SER A 9 5.14 -10.68 -7.79
C SER A 9 5.11 -10.28 -9.25
N LYS A 10 4.51 -9.12 -9.56
CA LYS A 10 4.50 -8.57 -10.93
C LYS A 10 5.89 -8.12 -11.38
N GLU A 11 6.62 -7.40 -10.53
CA GLU A 11 7.98 -6.93 -10.84
C GLU A 11 8.95 -8.08 -11.09
N LEU A 12 8.85 -9.16 -10.31
CA LEU A 12 9.67 -10.36 -10.47
C LEU A 12 9.17 -11.30 -11.57
N ASN A 13 8.04 -11.00 -12.20
CA ASN A 13 7.33 -11.93 -13.11
C ASN A 13 7.15 -13.31 -12.47
N ALA A 14 6.86 -13.34 -11.15
CA ALA A 14 6.68 -14.55 -10.38
C ALA A 14 5.21 -14.99 -10.35
N LYS A 15 4.98 -16.31 -10.40
CA LYS A 15 3.64 -16.84 -10.20
C LYS A 15 3.30 -16.83 -8.72
N LEU A 16 2.22 -16.17 -8.36
CA LEU A 16 1.77 -16.01 -6.97
C LEU A 16 0.73 -17.06 -6.62
N PHE A 17 0.93 -17.72 -5.46
CA PHE A 17 -0.02 -18.58 -4.80
C PHE A 17 -0.29 -18.04 -3.40
N GLU A 18 -1.55 -17.75 -3.10
CA GLU A 18 -1.96 -17.15 -1.83
C GLU A 18 -2.61 -18.21 -0.93
N ILE A 19 -2.10 -18.34 0.28
CA ILE A 19 -2.63 -19.18 1.35
C ILE A 19 -3.13 -18.25 2.46
N ARG A 20 -4.44 -18.20 2.67
CA ARG A 20 -5.03 -17.46 3.80
C ARG A 20 -5.05 -18.34 5.02
N ALA A 21 -3.98 -18.28 5.82
CA ALA A 21 -3.71 -19.21 6.90
C ALA A 21 -4.81 -19.25 7.98
N ASN A 22 -5.52 -18.14 8.19
CA ASN A 22 -6.62 -18.06 9.15
C ASN A 22 -7.89 -18.82 8.71
N LEU A 23 -8.01 -19.17 7.43
CA LEU A 23 -9.12 -19.95 6.87
C LEU A 23 -8.80 -21.43 6.73
N PHE A 24 -7.53 -21.81 6.95
CA PHE A 24 -7.04 -23.18 6.75
C PHE A 24 -7.00 -23.96 8.05
N ASP A 25 -7.48 -25.18 7.98
CA ASP A 25 -7.21 -26.22 8.97
C ASP A 25 -5.90 -26.97 8.64
N PRO A 26 -5.30 -27.72 9.59
CA PRO A 26 -4.11 -28.54 9.33
C PRO A 26 -4.24 -29.53 8.16
N VAL A 27 -5.45 -29.98 7.87
CA VAL A 27 -5.75 -30.84 6.73
C VAL A 27 -5.62 -30.10 5.41
N ASP A 28 -6.06 -28.83 5.35
CA ASP A 28 -5.96 -28.02 4.13
C ASP A 28 -4.51 -27.77 3.76
N VAL A 29 -3.65 -27.55 4.78
CA VAL A 29 -2.20 -27.38 4.58
C VAL A 29 -1.55 -28.66 4.03
N ARG A 30 -1.96 -29.84 4.55
CA ARG A 30 -1.33 -31.12 4.19
C ARG A 30 -1.98 -31.80 2.98
N GLY A 31 -3.20 -31.41 2.68
CA GLY A 31 -4.07 -32.06 1.72
C GLY A 31 -4.86 -33.23 2.30
N GLY A 32 -5.96 -33.57 1.65
CA GLY A 32 -6.83 -34.66 2.04
C GLY A 32 -6.15 -36.03 1.90
N LEU A 33 -6.50 -36.96 2.82
CA LEU A 33 -6.01 -38.32 2.75
C LEU A 33 -6.68 -39.07 1.61
N LYS A 34 -5.90 -39.78 0.79
CA LYS A 34 -6.34 -40.72 -0.24
C LYS A 34 -5.83 -42.08 0.11
N VAL A 35 -6.72 -43.10 0.04
CA VAL A 35 -6.35 -44.50 0.11
C VAL A 35 -5.93 -44.94 -1.29
N VAL A 36 -4.74 -45.50 -1.41
CA VAL A 36 -4.15 -45.93 -2.70
C VAL A 36 -3.79 -47.40 -2.54
N GLU A 37 -4.33 -48.24 -3.43
CA GLU A 37 -3.97 -49.66 -3.54
C GLU A 37 -2.55 -49.76 -4.12
N GLN A 38 -1.73 -50.64 -3.54
CA GLN A 38 -0.38 -50.94 -4.01
C GLN A 38 -0.39 -52.17 -4.92
N GLU A 39 0.67 -52.39 -5.66
CA GLU A 39 0.82 -53.52 -6.58
C GLU A 39 0.74 -54.89 -5.88
N ASP A 40 1.05 -54.92 -4.58
CA ASP A 40 0.95 -56.12 -3.75
C ASP A 40 -0.44 -56.36 -3.14
N GLY A 41 -1.45 -55.57 -3.50
CA GLY A 41 -2.80 -55.62 -2.99
C GLY A 41 -2.96 -54.97 -1.58
N THR A 42 -1.93 -54.40 -1.02
CA THR A 42 -2.03 -53.61 0.23
C THR A 42 -2.54 -52.22 -0.01
N TYR A 43 -3.04 -51.55 1.03
CA TYR A 43 -3.54 -50.19 0.95
C TYR A 43 -2.64 -49.26 1.76
N ARG A 44 -2.30 -48.09 1.16
CA ARG A 44 -1.60 -47.01 1.86
C ARG A 44 -2.40 -45.73 1.75
N THR A 45 -2.29 -44.90 2.80
CA THR A 45 -2.79 -43.54 2.75
C THR A 45 -1.70 -42.58 2.22
N LYS A 46 -2.07 -41.72 1.29
CA LYS A 46 -1.23 -40.63 0.79
C LYS A 46 -1.98 -39.31 0.93
N TYR A 47 -1.25 -38.22 1.13
CA TYR A 47 -1.84 -36.88 1.05
C TYR A 47 -2.02 -36.49 -0.41
N GLY A 48 -3.21 -36.00 -0.77
CA GLY A 48 -3.43 -35.30 -2.03
C GLY A 48 -2.79 -33.92 -1.96
N VAL A 49 -2.27 -33.44 -3.06
CA VAL A 49 -1.73 -32.06 -3.10
C VAL A 49 -2.90 -31.08 -3.12
N PRO A 50 -2.93 -30.06 -2.24
CA PRO A 50 -3.94 -29.01 -2.31
C PRO A 50 -3.89 -28.27 -3.64
N GLU A 51 -5.05 -27.83 -4.14
CA GLU A 51 -5.15 -27.10 -5.41
C GLU A 51 -4.46 -25.72 -5.33
N ASP A 52 -4.41 -25.15 -4.13
CA ASP A 52 -3.77 -23.85 -3.85
C ASP A 52 -2.23 -23.89 -3.94
N TYR A 53 -1.63 -25.07 -4.17
CA TYR A 53 -0.18 -25.21 -4.28
C TYR A 53 0.27 -25.28 -5.74
N PRO A 54 1.47 -24.74 -6.04
CA PRO A 54 2.03 -24.80 -7.38
C PRO A 54 2.32 -26.25 -7.82
N ASP A 55 2.28 -26.52 -9.12
CA ASP A 55 2.79 -27.79 -9.66
C ASP A 55 4.29 -27.91 -9.33
N THR A 56 4.70 -29.07 -8.79
CA THR A 56 6.09 -29.36 -8.44
C THR A 56 7.07 -29.12 -9.58
N ASN A 57 6.63 -29.35 -10.83
CA ASN A 57 7.44 -29.22 -12.04
C ASN A 57 7.37 -27.83 -12.68
N TYR A 58 6.69 -26.88 -12.03
CA TYR A 58 6.59 -25.52 -12.56
C TYR A 58 7.98 -24.92 -12.76
N GLN A 59 8.21 -24.35 -13.95
CA GLN A 59 9.47 -23.70 -14.30
C GLN A 59 9.28 -22.18 -14.21
N GLY A 60 10.07 -21.52 -13.38
CA GLY A 60 10.03 -20.09 -13.13
C GLY A 60 9.89 -19.79 -11.65
N THR A 61 10.00 -18.52 -11.32
CA THR A 61 9.89 -18.07 -9.93
C THR A 61 8.46 -18.18 -9.41
N VAL A 62 8.32 -18.74 -8.23
CA VAL A 62 7.05 -18.89 -7.50
C VAL A 62 7.12 -18.13 -6.20
N ILE A 63 6.08 -17.38 -5.87
CA ILE A 63 5.86 -16.83 -4.54
C ILE A 63 4.69 -17.57 -3.89
N ILE A 64 4.95 -18.23 -2.76
CA ILE A 64 3.89 -18.72 -1.87
C ILE A 64 3.69 -17.67 -0.79
N PHE A 65 2.57 -16.96 -0.86
CA PHE A 65 2.21 -15.91 0.07
C PHE A 65 1.26 -16.44 1.14
N ILE A 66 1.72 -16.46 2.39
CA ILE A 66 0.95 -16.90 3.54
C ILE A 66 0.38 -15.66 4.23
N ASP A 67 -0.86 -15.31 3.89
CA ASP A 67 -1.53 -14.15 4.48
C ASP A 67 -2.23 -14.54 5.81
N GLU A 68 -2.37 -13.57 6.70
CA GLU A 68 -2.98 -13.68 8.01
C GLU A 68 -2.36 -14.79 8.90
N LEU A 69 -1.05 -15.06 8.76
CA LEU A 69 -0.36 -16.12 9.50
C LEU A 69 -0.49 -15.96 11.02
N SER A 70 -0.45 -14.73 11.55
CA SER A 70 -0.55 -14.46 12.99
C SER A 70 -1.95 -14.66 13.57
N THR A 71 -2.99 -14.63 12.73
CA THR A 71 -4.38 -14.87 13.17
C THR A 71 -4.81 -16.33 12.97
N ALA A 72 -3.98 -17.12 12.30
CA ALA A 72 -4.22 -18.56 12.11
C ALA A 72 -4.12 -19.34 13.42
N PRO A 73 -4.92 -20.40 13.60
CA PRO A 73 -4.78 -21.31 14.73
C PRO A 73 -3.35 -21.88 14.86
N LYS A 74 -2.85 -22.08 16.09
CA LYS A 74 -1.51 -22.64 16.31
C LYS A 74 -1.28 -23.98 15.62
N ALA A 75 -2.31 -24.80 15.49
CA ALA A 75 -2.23 -26.09 14.80
C ALA A 75 -1.95 -25.91 13.29
N THR A 76 -2.60 -24.93 12.66
CA THR A 76 -2.36 -24.56 11.24
C THR A 76 -0.96 -23.98 11.06
N GLN A 77 -0.54 -23.05 11.94
CA GLN A 77 0.82 -22.50 11.90
C GLN A 77 1.89 -23.61 12.01
N ASN A 78 1.71 -24.58 12.91
CA ASN A 78 2.61 -25.72 13.04
C ASN A 78 2.61 -26.65 11.82
N SER A 79 1.48 -26.79 11.15
CA SER A 79 1.38 -27.61 9.93
C SER A 79 2.17 -27.00 8.76
N LEU A 80 2.28 -25.69 8.70
CA LEU A 80 3.11 -24.98 7.72
C LEU A 80 4.62 -25.13 7.96
N LEU A 81 5.04 -25.49 9.19
CA LEU A 81 6.45 -25.56 9.56
C LEU A 81 7.27 -26.51 8.66
N GLN A 82 6.70 -27.66 8.30
CA GLN A 82 7.38 -28.63 7.42
C GLN A 82 7.60 -28.01 6.02
N LEU A 83 6.58 -27.36 5.47
CA LEU A 83 6.65 -26.68 4.19
C LEU A 83 7.73 -25.58 4.20
N LEU A 84 7.73 -24.74 5.23
CA LEU A 84 8.70 -23.65 5.41
C LEU A 84 10.14 -24.14 5.62
N THR A 85 10.32 -25.34 6.20
CA THR A 85 11.66 -25.85 6.53
C THR A 85 12.27 -26.63 5.37
N THR A 86 11.49 -27.46 4.70
CA THR A 86 11.99 -28.43 3.71
C THR A 86 11.42 -28.22 2.32
N GLY A 87 10.45 -27.31 2.15
CA GLY A 87 9.68 -27.18 0.93
C GLY A 87 8.83 -28.41 0.61
N LYS A 88 8.55 -29.27 1.61
CA LYS A 88 7.84 -30.55 1.40
C LYS A 88 6.65 -30.71 2.33
N ILE A 89 5.61 -31.35 1.81
CA ILE A 89 4.52 -31.88 2.62
C ILE A 89 4.15 -33.27 2.06
N GLY A 90 4.34 -34.29 2.86
CA GLY A 90 4.15 -35.67 2.39
C GLY A 90 5.03 -35.98 1.17
N THR A 91 4.41 -36.30 0.03
CA THR A 91 5.08 -36.56 -1.26
C THR A 91 5.22 -35.31 -2.12
N TYR A 92 4.52 -34.22 -1.77
CA TYR A 92 4.59 -32.96 -2.50
C TYR A 92 5.90 -32.21 -2.20
N GLN A 93 6.51 -31.63 -3.22
CA GLN A 93 7.66 -30.75 -3.15
C GLN A 93 7.33 -29.45 -3.89
N VAL A 94 7.58 -28.29 -3.27
CA VAL A 94 7.46 -27.02 -3.97
C VAL A 94 8.47 -26.91 -5.13
N PRO A 95 8.18 -26.13 -6.17
CA PRO A 95 9.16 -25.83 -7.23
C PRO A 95 10.49 -25.33 -6.66
N LYS A 96 11.58 -25.57 -7.41
CA LYS A 96 12.93 -25.24 -6.95
C LYS A 96 13.11 -23.74 -6.64
N ASP A 97 12.51 -22.88 -7.48
CA ASP A 97 12.62 -21.42 -7.35
C ASP A 97 11.38 -20.85 -6.64
N THR A 98 11.18 -21.28 -5.37
CA THR A 98 10.06 -20.84 -4.54
C THR A 98 10.51 -19.92 -3.43
N ILE A 99 9.85 -18.76 -3.33
CA ILE A 99 10.01 -17.77 -2.28
C ILE A 99 8.78 -17.82 -1.37
N PHE A 100 9.00 -17.91 -0.05
CA PHE A 100 7.94 -17.82 0.95
C PHE A 100 7.87 -16.41 1.51
N ILE A 101 6.69 -15.79 1.43
CA ILE A 101 6.39 -14.51 2.07
C ILE A 101 5.21 -14.72 3.00
N ALA A 102 5.28 -14.19 4.22
CA ALA A 102 4.15 -14.24 5.14
C ALA A 102 3.79 -12.83 5.60
N ALA A 103 2.49 -12.60 5.82
CA ALA A 103 1.99 -11.39 6.45
C ALA A 103 1.12 -11.73 7.66
N GLY A 104 1.09 -10.82 8.61
CA GLY A 104 0.28 -10.94 9.81
C GLY A 104 0.12 -9.59 10.50
N ASN A 105 -0.77 -9.53 11.47
CA ASN A 105 -0.96 -8.36 12.31
C ASN A 105 -0.07 -8.47 13.56
N ARG A 106 0.32 -7.34 14.12
CA ARG A 106 1.10 -7.31 15.36
C ARG A 106 0.17 -7.51 16.55
N ALA A 107 0.68 -8.14 17.61
CA ALA A 107 -0.10 -8.33 18.85
C ALA A 107 -0.55 -7.00 19.46
N ILE A 108 0.24 -5.93 19.30
CA ILE A 108 -0.09 -4.59 19.81
C ILE A 108 -1.25 -3.93 19.06
N ASP A 109 -1.56 -4.36 17.84
CA ASP A 109 -2.65 -3.81 17.03
C ASP A 109 -4.03 -4.32 17.47
N ARG A 110 -4.12 -5.03 18.61
CA ARG A 110 -5.35 -5.62 19.19
C ARG A 110 -6.14 -6.50 18.22
N ALA A 111 -5.53 -6.93 17.13
CA ALA A 111 -6.10 -7.96 16.27
C ALA A 111 -6.17 -9.29 17.06
N ALA A 112 -7.08 -10.19 16.67
CA ALA A 112 -7.16 -11.54 17.24
C ALA A 112 -5.93 -12.37 16.83
N VAL A 113 -4.77 -12.06 17.42
CA VAL A 113 -3.47 -12.65 17.07
C VAL A 113 -3.16 -13.79 18.03
N HIS A 114 -2.80 -14.93 17.48
CA HIS A 114 -2.22 -16.04 18.23
C HIS A 114 -0.70 -15.86 18.32
N GLU A 115 -0.13 -16.13 19.48
CA GLU A 115 1.32 -16.14 19.59
C GLU A 115 1.93 -17.20 18.67
N MET A 116 2.76 -16.76 17.74
CA MET A 116 3.41 -17.64 16.76
C MET A 116 4.41 -18.56 17.45
N PRO A 117 4.37 -19.87 17.19
CA PRO A 117 5.34 -20.82 17.74
C PRO A 117 6.78 -20.43 17.39
N THR A 118 7.69 -20.54 18.34
CA THR A 118 9.12 -20.19 18.16
C THR A 118 9.75 -20.84 16.92
N PRO A 119 9.51 -22.14 16.62
CA PRO A 119 10.04 -22.75 15.40
C PRO A 119 9.57 -22.08 14.12
N VAL A 120 8.34 -21.60 14.08
CA VAL A 120 7.80 -20.88 12.92
C VAL A 120 8.41 -19.48 12.81
N LYS A 121 8.51 -18.75 13.94
CA LYS A 121 9.17 -17.43 13.98
C LYS A 121 10.59 -17.52 13.40
N ASN A 122 11.37 -18.51 13.78
CA ASN A 122 12.76 -18.66 13.35
C ASN A 122 12.96 -19.06 11.87
N ARG A 123 11.89 -19.20 11.09
CA ARG A 123 11.94 -19.50 9.65
C ARG A 123 11.78 -18.26 8.79
N PHE A 124 11.50 -17.11 9.39
CA PHE A 124 11.29 -15.86 8.68
C PHE A 124 12.30 -14.79 9.10
N SER A 125 12.66 -13.95 8.15
CA SER A 125 13.18 -12.61 8.42
C SER A 125 11.98 -11.69 8.69
N HIS A 126 12.01 -10.98 9.82
CA HIS A 126 10.89 -10.17 10.27
C HIS A 126 11.08 -8.71 9.93
N PHE A 127 10.07 -8.13 9.27
CA PHE A 127 10.02 -6.71 8.93
C PHE A 127 8.74 -6.11 9.49
N THR A 128 8.85 -4.92 10.05
CA THR A 128 7.69 -4.12 10.46
C THR A 128 7.41 -3.09 9.36
N LEU A 129 6.19 -3.10 8.83
CA LEU A 129 5.72 -2.11 7.87
C LEU A 129 4.96 -1.02 8.62
N GLU A 130 5.37 0.21 8.43
CA GLU A 130 4.69 1.41 8.94
C GLU A 130 4.14 2.21 7.77
N ALA A 131 3.00 2.86 8.00
CA ALA A 131 2.45 3.76 7.00
C ALA A 131 3.34 5.01 6.90
N ASN A 132 3.85 5.28 5.71
CA ASN A 132 4.64 6.48 5.41
C ASN A 132 3.87 7.34 4.42
N ILE A 133 3.74 8.64 4.72
CA ILE A 133 2.97 9.56 3.88
C ILE A 133 3.59 9.74 2.49
N ASP A 134 4.92 9.76 2.40
CA ASP A 134 5.60 9.99 1.14
C ASP A 134 5.44 8.82 0.18
N ASP A 135 5.62 7.58 0.71
CA ASP A 135 5.40 6.35 -0.05
C ASP A 135 3.94 6.21 -0.48
N TRP A 136 3.01 6.55 0.44
CA TRP A 136 1.59 6.50 0.12
C TRP A 136 1.22 7.52 -0.96
N VAL A 137 1.72 8.74 -0.89
CA VAL A 137 1.45 9.76 -1.92
C VAL A 137 2.07 9.39 -3.26
N ALA A 138 3.30 8.85 -3.28
CA ALA A 138 3.92 8.36 -4.51
C ALA A 138 3.06 7.29 -5.22
N TRP A 139 2.37 6.45 -4.45
CA TRP A 139 1.38 5.53 -4.98
C TRP A 139 0.07 6.25 -5.37
N ALA A 140 -0.46 7.12 -4.51
CA ALA A 140 -1.77 7.75 -4.63
C ALA A 140 -1.90 8.60 -5.91
N VAL A 141 -0.84 9.33 -6.29
CA VAL A 141 -0.83 10.17 -7.50
C VAL A 141 -0.90 9.34 -8.80
N ASN A 142 -0.47 8.07 -8.74
CA ASN A 142 -0.57 7.13 -9.86
C ASN A 142 -1.83 6.25 -9.79
N ALA A 143 -2.52 6.22 -8.65
CA ALA A 143 -3.74 5.46 -8.41
C ALA A 143 -5.02 6.29 -8.55
N ASP A 144 -4.89 7.52 -9.07
CA ASP A 144 -6.00 8.46 -9.29
C ASP A 144 -6.80 8.78 -8.01
N ILE A 145 -6.08 8.89 -6.88
CA ILE A 145 -6.68 9.31 -5.61
C ILE A 145 -7.04 10.80 -5.69
N ASP A 146 -8.20 11.14 -5.14
CA ASP A 146 -8.69 12.53 -5.12
C ASP A 146 -7.63 13.48 -4.55
N PRO A 147 -7.26 14.55 -5.30
CA PRO A 147 -6.19 15.46 -4.90
C PRO A 147 -6.45 16.16 -3.54
N SER A 148 -7.71 16.33 -3.15
CA SER A 148 -8.05 16.92 -1.85
C SER A 148 -7.65 16.01 -0.69
N ILE A 149 -7.76 14.68 -0.87
CA ILE A 149 -7.34 13.68 0.11
C ILE A 149 -5.81 13.65 0.21
N VAL A 150 -5.12 13.66 -0.92
CA VAL A 150 -3.64 13.70 -0.95
C VAL A 150 -3.13 14.95 -0.21
N SER A 151 -3.71 16.10 -0.53
CA SER A 151 -3.36 17.38 0.09
C SER A 151 -3.66 17.39 1.60
N PHE A 152 -4.82 16.85 1.98
CA PHE A 152 -5.22 16.74 3.38
C PHE A 152 -4.25 15.86 4.17
N LEU A 153 -3.90 14.69 3.66
CA LEU A 153 -3.00 13.77 4.34
C LEU A 153 -1.55 14.28 4.38
N ARG A 154 -1.14 15.10 3.43
CA ARG A 154 0.10 15.86 3.53
C ARG A 154 0.06 16.89 4.67
N TYR A 155 -1.08 17.54 4.85
CA TYR A 155 -1.30 18.51 5.94
C TYR A 155 -1.46 17.82 7.29
N ARG A 156 -2.04 16.63 7.33
CA ARG A 156 -2.33 15.82 8.53
C ARG A 156 -1.78 14.40 8.41
N PRO A 157 -0.46 14.20 8.34
CA PRO A 157 0.14 12.90 8.05
C PRO A 157 -0.19 11.82 9.09
N GLN A 158 -0.45 12.20 10.34
CA GLN A 158 -0.89 11.28 11.40
C GLN A 158 -2.23 10.61 11.10
N LEU A 159 -3.10 11.26 10.33
CA LEU A 159 -4.40 10.70 9.92
C LEU A 159 -4.32 9.75 8.71
N LEU A 160 -3.13 9.49 8.18
CA LEU A 160 -2.96 8.41 7.21
C LEU A 160 -3.21 7.04 7.84
N SER A 161 -2.76 6.86 9.10
CA SER A 161 -2.93 5.61 9.84
C SER A 161 -3.01 5.91 11.33
N ASP A 162 -4.23 5.94 11.85
CA ASP A 162 -4.53 6.15 13.26
C ASP A 162 -5.52 5.07 13.71
N ALA A 163 -4.96 3.88 13.99
CA ALA A 163 -5.76 2.70 14.32
C ALA A 163 -6.28 2.77 15.76
N ASP A 164 -7.58 2.91 15.91
CA ASP A 164 -8.30 2.77 17.17
C ASP A 164 -9.23 1.54 17.12
N ALA A 165 -8.79 0.45 17.71
CA ALA A 165 -9.54 -0.81 17.76
C ALA A 165 -10.86 -0.71 18.57
N THR A 166 -11.16 0.40 19.25
CA THR A 166 -12.43 0.63 19.94
C THR A 166 -13.49 1.20 19.02
N GLN A 167 -13.11 1.70 17.84
CA GLN A 167 -14.02 2.28 16.85
C GLN A 167 -14.28 1.30 15.71
N ASN A 168 -15.46 1.39 15.11
CA ASN A 168 -15.84 0.60 13.94
C ASN A 168 -15.18 1.10 12.66
N ALA A 169 -14.82 2.38 12.60
CA ALA A 169 -14.14 3.03 11.49
C ALA A 169 -13.02 3.90 12.01
N PHE A 170 -11.85 3.84 11.39
CA PHE A 170 -10.66 4.62 11.74
C PHE A 170 -9.75 4.81 10.54
N PRO A 171 -8.89 5.84 10.55
CA PRO A 171 -8.03 6.14 9.43
C PRO A 171 -7.03 5.03 9.13
N THR A 172 -6.99 4.60 7.88
CA THR A 172 -5.97 3.70 7.33
C THR A 172 -5.70 4.07 5.88
N PRO A 173 -4.52 3.72 5.30
CA PRO A 173 -4.25 3.92 3.88
C PRO A 173 -5.34 3.35 2.97
N ARG A 174 -5.90 2.19 3.31
CA ARG A 174 -7.01 1.55 2.58
C ARG A 174 -8.34 2.30 2.74
N ALA A 175 -8.64 2.78 3.94
CA ALA A 175 -9.86 3.54 4.19
C ALA A 175 -9.89 4.83 3.35
N TRP A 176 -8.76 5.53 3.25
CA TRP A 176 -8.65 6.73 2.41
C TRP A 176 -8.77 6.44 0.91
N ASP A 177 -8.26 5.31 0.43
CA ASP A 177 -8.53 4.84 -0.95
C ASP A 177 -10.03 4.62 -1.18
N TYR A 178 -10.72 3.99 -0.22
CA TYR A 178 -12.17 3.82 -0.31
C TYR A 178 -12.92 5.15 -0.26
N VAL A 179 -12.51 6.10 0.58
CA VAL A 179 -13.07 7.46 0.59
C VAL A 179 -12.96 8.05 -0.81
N SER A 180 -11.76 8.07 -1.41
CA SER A 180 -11.54 8.62 -2.74
C SER A 180 -12.49 8.03 -3.78
N ARG A 181 -12.57 6.70 -3.85
CA ARG A 181 -13.42 5.99 -4.82
C ARG A 181 -14.91 6.21 -4.60
N LYS A 182 -15.33 6.44 -3.36
CA LYS A 182 -16.75 6.59 -3.00
C LYS A 182 -17.22 8.05 -2.96
N LEU A 183 -16.30 9.00 -2.84
CA LEU A 183 -16.58 10.43 -2.72
C LEU A 183 -17.60 10.95 -3.74
N PRO A 184 -17.51 10.61 -5.05
CA PRO A 184 -18.47 11.07 -6.05
C PRO A 184 -19.91 10.55 -5.87
N PHE A 185 -20.10 9.53 -5.04
CA PHE A 185 -21.38 8.84 -4.82
C PHE A 185 -21.98 9.13 -3.44
N MET A 186 -21.31 9.90 -2.60
CA MET A 186 -21.77 10.22 -1.24
C MET A 186 -22.87 11.29 -1.30
N ALA A 187 -24.08 10.94 -0.85
CA ALA A 187 -25.19 11.91 -0.74
C ALA A 187 -24.94 12.94 0.36
N ASP A 188 -24.35 12.51 1.47
CA ASP A 188 -23.83 13.36 2.54
C ASP A 188 -22.36 13.01 2.73
N GLU A 189 -21.51 13.98 2.47
CA GLU A 189 -20.07 13.76 2.43
C GLU A 189 -19.49 13.48 3.82
N PHE A 190 -19.94 14.19 4.87
CA PHE A 190 -19.48 13.96 6.22
C PHE A 190 -19.79 12.54 6.68
N TYR A 191 -21.04 12.12 6.60
CA TYR A 191 -21.45 10.77 7.01
C TYR A 191 -20.81 9.67 6.14
N GLY A 192 -20.66 9.93 4.84
CA GLY A 192 -19.98 8.99 3.94
C GLY A 192 -18.51 8.79 4.32
N VAL A 193 -17.77 9.87 4.55
CA VAL A 193 -16.37 9.81 4.97
C VAL A 193 -16.22 9.23 6.37
N SER A 194 -17.05 9.70 7.32
CA SER A 194 -17.04 9.22 8.70
C SER A 194 -17.26 7.71 8.83
N SER A 195 -18.13 7.15 8.00
CA SER A 195 -18.36 5.70 7.94
C SER A 195 -17.12 4.87 7.58
N LEU A 196 -16.10 5.49 7.00
CA LEU A 196 -14.85 4.82 6.55
C LEU A 196 -13.64 5.15 7.42
N VAL A 197 -13.53 6.39 7.92
CA VAL A 197 -12.36 6.87 8.65
C VAL A 197 -12.66 7.36 10.07
N GLY A 198 -13.91 7.28 10.52
CA GLY A 198 -14.37 7.78 11.82
C GLY A 198 -14.64 9.28 11.82
N ASP A 199 -15.43 9.73 12.82
CA ASP A 199 -15.96 11.10 12.89
C ASP A 199 -14.86 12.16 13.01
N GLY A 200 -13.81 11.89 13.78
CA GLY A 200 -12.71 12.83 14.02
C GLY A 200 -11.96 13.17 12.73
N ALA A 201 -11.50 12.14 12.01
CA ALA A 201 -10.78 12.31 10.75
C ALA A 201 -11.68 12.89 9.66
N ALA A 202 -12.96 12.48 9.61
CA ALA A 202 -13.93 13.03 8.69
C ALA A 202 -14.16 14.52 8.92
N GLY A 203 -14.34 14.94 10.17
CA GLY A 203 -14.51 16.36 10.53
C GLY A 203 -13.31 17.22 10.10
N GLU A 204 -12.09 16.75 10.34
CA GLU A 204 -10.88 17.46 9.92
C GLU A 204 -10.75 17.52 8.38
N TYR A 205 -11.08 16.43 7.67
CA TYR A 205 -11.06 16.40 6.21
C TYR A 205 -12.10 17.35 5.58
N ILE A 206 -13.34 17.34 6.08
CA ILE A 206 -14.40 18.23 5.56
C ILE A 206 -14.04 19.69 5.82
N ALA A 207 -13.51 20.02 7.01
CA ALA A 207 -13.03 21.38 7.30
C ALA A 207 -11.87 21.79 6.35
N PHE A 208 -10.93 20.87 6.07
CA PHE A 208 -9.85 21.12 5.12
C PHE A 208 -10.39 21.33 3.70
N LYS A 209 -11.38 20.56 3.28
CA LYS A 209 -12.00 20.68 1.95
C LYS A 209 -12.70 22.02 1.73
N GLN A 210 -13.24 22.64 2.79
CA GLN A 210 -13.76 24.01 2.70
C GLN A 210 -12.65 25.01 2.38
N ILE A 211 -11.45 24.82 2.96
CA ILE A 211 -10.28 25.65 2.67
C ILE A 211 -9.79 25.42 1.22
N TYR A 212 -10.01 24.24 0.65
CA TYR A 212 -9.66 23.95 -0.73
C TYR A 212 -10.34 24.89 -1.74
N THR A 213 -11.48 25.48 -1.38
CA THR A 213 -12.15 26.51 -2.19
C THR A 213 -11.39 27.85 -2.26
N GLU A 214 -10.41 28.07 -1.36
CA GLU A 214 -9.54 29.26 -1.36
C GLU A 214 -8.30 29.08 -2.25
N VAL A 215 -8.10 27.90 -2.83
CA VAL A 215 -7.02 27.63 -3.78
C VAL A 215 -7.24 28.48 -5.03
N PRO A 216 -6.23 29.24 -5.49
CA PRO A 216 -6.32 29.95 -6.76
C PRO A 216 -6.64 28.99 -7.91
N ASP A 217 -7.38 29.45 -8.91
CA ASP A 217 -7.65 28.67 -10.09
C ASP A 217 -6.35 28.18 -10.72
N ILE A 218 -6.22 26.85 -10.91
CA ILE A 218 -5.00 26.25 -11.44
C ILE A 218 -4.75 26.69 -12.89
N ASP A 219 -5.79 26.91 -13.67
CA ASP A 219 -5.65 27.41 -15.04
C ASP A 219 -5.11 28.84 -15.05
N ASP A 220 -5.51 29.68 -14.10
CA ASP A 220 -4.91 31.02 -13.88
C ASP A 220 -3.45 30.95 -13.43
N ILE A 221 -3.10 29.98 -12.56
CA ILE A 221 -1.72 29.76 -12.16
C ILE A 221 -0.87 29.36 -13.37
N LEU A 222 -1.33 28.43 -14.19
CA LEU A 222 -0.62 27.94 -15.36
C LEU A 222 -0.47 29.04 -16.44
N ALA A 223 -1.50 29.86 -16.62
CA ALA A 223 -1.47 30.95 -17.58
C ALA A 223 -0.59 32.14 -17.14
N LYS A 224 -0.55 32.40 -15.81
CA LYS A 224 0.13 33.58 -15.23
C LYS A 224 0.96 33.21 -14.00
N PRO A 225 1.93 32.30 -14.12
CA PRO A 225 2.63 31.72 -12.97
C PRO A 225 3.45 32.74 -12.15
N THR A 226 3.83 33.85 -12.76
CA THR A 226 4.64 34.88 -12.12
C THR A 226 3.82 35.94 -11.37
N THR A 227 2.55 36.12 -11.72
CA THR A 227 1.67 37.17 -11.20
C THR A 227 0.53 36.67 -10.34
N THR A 228 0.04 35.46 -10.55
CA THR A 228 -1.01 34.86 -9.72
C THR A 228 -0.56 34.79 -8.26
N LYS A 229 -1.43 35.24 -7.35
CA LYS A 229 -1.11 35.36 -5.91
C LYS A 229 -0.77 34.00 -5.31
N VAL A 230 0.31 33.92 -4.53
CA VAL A 230 0.65 32.76 -3.70
C VAL A 230 -0.07 32.95 -2.36
N PRO A 231 -0.87 31.94 -1.91
CA PRO A 231 -1.49 31.96 -0.58
C PRO A 231 -0.44 31.94 0.53
N THR A 232 -0.86 32.38 1.72
CA THR A 232 0.02 32.41 2.90
C THR A 232 -0.36 31.40 3.99
N GLY A 233 -1.59 30.84 3.91
CA GLY A 233 -2.06 29.83 4.87
C GLY A 233 -1.45 28.46 4.61
N THR A 234 -0.93 27.80 5.65
CA THR A 234 -0.31 26.47 5.57
C THR A 234 -1.22 25.44 4.90
N SER A 235 -2.48 25.35 5.33
CA SER A 235 -3.46 24.41 4.75
C SER A 235 -3.75 24.70 3.27
N VAL A 236 -3.87 25.97 2.90
CA VAL A 236 -4.10 26.39 1.51
C VAL A 236 -2.87 26.07 0.65
N LEU A 237 -1.64 26.25 1.17
CA LEU A 237 -0.42 25.90 0.46
C LEU A 237 -0.33 24.38 0.17
N TYR A 238 -0.69 23.52 1.14
CA TYR A 238 -0.81 22.08 0.88
C TYR A 238 -1.89 21.76 -0.17
N ALA A 239 -3.01 22.46 -0.13
CA ALA A 239 -4.07 22.31 -1.13
C ALA A 239 -3.59 22.72 -2.54
N VAL A 240 -2.83 23.82 -2.66
CA VAL A 240 -2.19 24.23 -3.92
C VAL A 240 -1.20 23.19 -4.42
N CYS A 241 -0.36 22.63 -3.54
CA CYS A 241 0.59 21.58 -3.93
C CYS A 241 -0.11 20.39 -4.58
N GLY A 242 -1.16 19.85 -3.94
CA GLY A 242 -1.90 18.73 -4.49
C GLY A 242 -2.64 19.05 -5.78
N ALA A 243 -3.24 20.24 -5.87
CA ALA A 243 -3.94 20.68 -7.06
C ALA A 243 -2.98 20.89 -8.27
N LEU A 244 -1.80 21.44 -8.05
CA LEU A 244 -0.75 21.56 -9.07
C LEU A 244 -0.25 20.18 -9.50
N THR A 245 0.05 19.29 -8.56
CA THR A 245 0.52 17.94 -8.87
C THR A 245 -0.51 17.14 -9.67
N ALA A 246 -1.80 17.28 -9.36
CA ALA A 246 -2.86 16.62 -10.12
C ALA A 246 -2.90 17.03 -11.61
N ARG A 247 -2.55 18.29 -11.91
CA ARG A 247 -2.62 18.88 -13.26
C ARG A 247 -1.26 18.92 -13.99
N VAL A 248 -0.15 18.62 -13.31
CA VAL A 248 1.20 18.72 -13.91
C VAL A 248 1.39 17.69 -15.02
N ASP A 249 1.99 18.14 -16.12
CA ASP A 249 2.45 17.35 -17.26
C ASP A 249 3.68 18.01 -17.91
N GLN A 250 4.24 17.40 -18.95
CA GLN A 250 5.42 17.92 -19.66
C GLN A 250 5.19 19.31 -20.27
N ASN A 251 3.95 19.65 -20.68
CA ASN A 251 3.64 20.89 -21.37
C ASN A 251 3.54 22.09 -20.41
N ASN A 252 3.12 21.84 -19.16
CA ASN A 252 2.87 22.87 -18.18
C ASN A 252 3.91 22.90 -17.04
N PHE A 253 4.85 21.94 -16.99
CA PHE A 253 5.84 21.82 -15.92
C PHE A 253 6.64 23.11 -15.69
N GLU A 254 7.00 23.83 -16.76
CA GLU A 254 7.68 25.12 -16.65
C GLU A 254 6.85 26.13 -15.86
N ALA A 255 5.54 26.23 -16.15
CA ALA A 255 4.64 27.15 -15.47
C ALA A 255 4.47 26.75 -14.00
N VAL A 256 4.32 25.46 -13.72
CA VAL A 256 4.27 24.93 -12.37
C VAL A 256 5.53 25.30 -11.59
N MET A 257 6.72 25.07 -12.15
CA MET A 257 7.99 25.41 -11.50
C MET A 257 8.16 26.93 -11.25
N LYS A 258 7.76 27.77 -12.22
CA LYS A 258 7.79 29.24 -12.04
C LYS A 258 6.90 29.70 -10.89
N TYR A 259 5.71 29.13 -10.76
CA TYR A 259 4.81 29.47 -9.66
C TYR A 259 5.33 28.95 -8.34
N THR A 260 5.70 27.66 -8.31
CA THR A 260 6.18 26.95 -7.11
C THR A 260 7.44 27.63 -6.52
N LYS A 261 8.35 28.17 -7.35
CA LYS A 261 9.54 28.91 -6.91
C LYS A 261 9.21 30.14 -6.02
N ARG A 262 7.98 30.64 -6.07
CA ARG A 262 7.50 31.77 -5.24
C ARG A 262 6.89 31.31 -3.90
N MET A 263 6.73 30.00 -3.70
CA MET A 263 6.27 29.38 -2.47
C MET A 263 7.44 29.16 -1.50
N PRO A 264 7.19 28.98 -0.19
CA PRO A 264 8.23 28.56 0.74
C PRO A 264 8.92 27.26 0.31
N PRO A 265 10.24 27.06 0.64
CA PRO A 265 11.04 25.95 0.11
C PRO A 265 10.46 24.56 0.36
N GLU A 266 9.87 24.32 1.52
CA GLU A 266 9.25 23.04 1.88
C GLU A 266 8.14 22.62 0.90
N TYR A 267 7.33 23.56 0.42
CA TYR A 267 6.26 23.28 -0.56
C TYR A 267 6.81 23.08 -1.98
N GLN A 268 7.92 23.73 -2.31
CA GLN A 268 8.62 23.51 -3.59
C GLN A 268 9.06 22.04 -3.70
N VAL A 269 9.65 21.49 -2.63
CA VAL A 269 10.09 20.10 -2.57
C VAL A 269 8.89 19.14 -2.71
N ILE A 270 7.77 19.44 -2.04
CA ILE A 270 6.54 18.63 -2.12
C ILE A 270 6.05 18.55 -3.57
N VAL A 271 5.82 19.70 -4.21
CA VAL A 271 5.31 19.74 -5.59
C VAL A 271 6.24 18.99 -6.54
N LEU A 272 7.55 19.24 -6.42
CA LEU A 272 8.54 18.59 -7.29
C LEU A 272 8.54 17.07 -7.11
N ARG A 273 8.65 16.61 -5.87
CA ARG A 273 8.65 15.16 -5.56
C ARG A 273 7.40 14.47 -6.08
N ASP A 274 6.24 15.04 -5.83
CA ASP A 274 4.97 14.46 -6.23
C ASP A 274 4.77 14.51 -7.76
N ALA A 275 5.25 15.58 -8.42
CA ALA A 275 5.28 15.65 -9.88
C ALA A 275 6.16 14.58 -10.50
N LEU A 276 7.36 14.34 -9.93
CA LEU A 276 8.27 13.28 -10.40
C LEU A 276 7.76 11.87 -10.10
N ALA A 277 7.02 11.69 -9.01
CA ALA A 277 6.35 10.42 -8.72
C ALA A 277 5.27 10.11 -9.77
N LYS A 278 4.57 11.14 -10.26
CA LYS A 278 3.56 11.04 -11.32
C LYS A 278 4.18 10.80 -12.69
N ASP A 279 5.21 11.57 -13.05
CA ASP A 279 5.89 11.47 -14.34
C ASP A 279 7.41 11.66 -14.19
N ARG A 280 8.15 10.56 -14.20
CA ARG A 280 9.62 10.56 -14.09
C ARG A 280 10.33 11.24 -15.27
N THR A 281 9.68 11.39 -16.42
CA THR A 281 10.30 12.03 -17.57
C THR A 281 10.56 13.53 -17.35
N LEU A 282 9.85 14.14 -16.39
CA LEU A 282 10.07 15.53 -15.96
C LEU A 282 11.49 15.78 -15.43
N MET A 283 12.20 14.72 -14.97
CA MET A 283 13.62 14.82 -14.59
C MET A 283 14.55 15.26 -15.73
N GLN A 284 14.14 15.02 -16.98
CA GLN A 284 14.94 15.36 -18.16
C GLN A 284 14.77 16.82 -18.59
N SER A 285 13.88 17.58 -17.92
CA SER A 285 13.65 18.96 -18.26
C SER A 285 14.78 19.89 -17.76
N GLU A 286 15.06 20.95 -18.52
CA GLU A 286 16.01 22.00 -18.11
C GLU A 286 15.57 22.69 -16.81
N HIS A 287 14.23 22.78 -16.60
CA HIS A 287 13.65 23.41 -15.40
C HIS A 287 13.95 22.61 -14.15
N PHE A 288 13.91 21.27 -14.22
CA PHE A 288 14.32 20.40 -13.12
C PHE A 288 15.81 20.55 -12.82
N THR A 289 16.66 20.47 -13.83
CA THR A 289 18.11 20.60 -13.69
C THR A 289 18.49 21.93 -13.05
N LYS A 290 17.86 23.03 -13.50
CA LYS A 290 18.10 24.36 -12.94
C LYS A 290 17.65 24.46 -11.48
N TRP A 291 16.47 23.93 -11.15
CA TRP A 291 15.96 23.95 -9.78
C TRP A 291 16.85 23.16 -8.82
N THR A 292 17.33 21.98 -9.22
CA THR A 292 18.23 21.15 -8.40
C THR A 292 19.57 21.82 -8.16
N GLN A 293 20.11 22.55 -9.13
CA GLN A 293 21.34 23.34 -8.96
C GLN A 293 21.15 24.51 -7.99
N GLU A 294 20.00 25.17 -8.04
CA GLU A 294 19.68 26.33 -7.19
C GLU A 294 19.30 25.92 -5.75
N ASN A 295 18.88 24.67 -5.52
CA ASN A 295 18.35 24.16 -4.25
C ASN A 295 19.10 22.91 -3.75
N ALA A 296 20.37 22.76 -4.09
CA ALA A 296 21.17 21.60 -3.69
C ALA A 296 21.20 21.39 -2.16
N ASP A 297 21.19 22.48 -1.40
CA ASP A 297 21.21 22.47 0.07
C ASP A 297 19.89 21.97 0.70
N VAL A 298 18.79 21.90 -0.06
CA VAL A 298 17.47 21.47 0.42
C VAL A 298 17.24 19.98 0.11
N LEU A 299 18.07 19.39 -0.76
CA LEU A 299 18.01 18.00 -1.16
C LEU A 299 18.93 17.07 -0.34
N LEU A 300 19.80 17.65 0.47
CA LEU A 300 20.69 16.97 1.43
C LEU A 300 20.06 16.90 2.82
#